data_da99ba3a4c27aacd2de8ad05f69bbca9
#
_entry.id   da99ba3a4c27aacd2de8ad05f69bbca9
#
_cell.length_a   1.000
_cell.length_b   1.000
_cell.length_c   1.000
_cell.angle_alpha   90.00
_cell.angle_beta   90.00
_cell.angle_gamma   90.00
#
_symmetry.space_group_name_H-M   'P 1'
#
loop_
_entity.id
_entity.type
_entity.pdbx_description
1 polymer ?
#
loop_
_entity_poly.entity_id
_entity_poly.type
_entity_poly.pdbx_seq_one_letter_code
_entity_poly.pdbx_strand_id
1 'polypeptide(L)'
;MSLKTKTKSKIIGMEEYINPRTGELSKFKVINEEEQTDFNFQKIWVKDLIKLLKALGGSKVEVFCHILDNKNSDNIFIGSISDISKKIKVSENTVKSALKLMKQLDYVRMVMHGVYQVSPSLIVKGKSKKRQILLTDYNNIKVA
;
A
#
# COMPACT_ATOMS: atom_id res chain seq x y z
N MET A 1 -10.17 11.16 5.65
CA MET A 1 -9.27 11.92 4.75
C MET A 1 -9.58 11.53 3.32
N SER A 2 -9.96 12.47 2.49
CA SER A 2 -10.23 12.19 1.07
C SER A 2 -8.91 12.20 0.30
N LEU A 3 -8.64 11.12 -0.41
CA LEU A 3 -7.53 11.04 -1.36
C LEU A 3 -7.95 11.76 -2.64
N LYS A 4 -7.20 12.78 -3.01
CA LYS A 4 -7.48 13.55 -4.23
C LYS A 4 -6.42 13.22 -5.28
N THR A 5 -6.88 12.78 -6.43
CA THR A 5 -6.05 12.69 -7.62
C THR A 5 -6.06 14.03 -8.32
N LYS A 6 -4.90 14.60 -8.57
CA LYS A 6 -4.76 15.82 -9.35
C LYS A 6 -4.39 15.46 -10.78
N THR A 7 -5.16 15.96 -11.73
CA THR A 7 -4.85 15.83 -13.15
C THR A 7 -4.20 17.12 -13.64
N LYS A 8 -3.00 17.02 -14.20
CA LYS A 8 -2.34 18.12 -14.90
C LYS A 8 -2.43 17.86 -16.38
N SER A 9 -2.97 18.82 -17.14
CA SER A 9 -2.98 18.78 -18.59
C SER A 9 -2.09 19.90 -19.15
N LYS A 10 -1.28 19.56 -20.15
CA LYS A 10 -0.42 20.50 -20.84
C LYS A 10 -0.58 20.33 -22.36
N ILE A 11 -0.80 21.42 -23.05
CA ILE A 11 -0.80 21.43 -24.51
C ILE A 11 0.66 21.30 -24.96
N ILE A 12 1.00 20.21 -25.65
CA ILE A 12 2.36 19.93 -26.14
C ILE A 12 2.53 20.30 -27.61
N GLY A 13 1.45 20.61 -28.31
CA GLY A 13 1.51 21.02 -29.70
C GLY A 13 0.16 20.99 -30.37
N MET A 14 0.19 21.27 -31.66
CA MET A 14 -0.95 21.11 -32.56
C MET A 14 -0.53 20.18 -33.70
N GLU A 15 -1.39 19.24 -34.04
CA GLU A 15 -1.18 18.32 -35.14
C GLU A 15 -2.25 18.52 -36.19
N GLU A 16 -1.87 18.37 -37.46
CA GLU A 16 -2.76 18.48 -38.60
C GLU A 16 -3.06 17.08 -39.15
N TYR A 17 -4.34 16.79 -39.36
CA TYR A 17 -4.81 15.55 -39.93
C TYR A 17 -5.64 15.81 -41.17
N ILE A 18 -5.43 15.01 -42.20
CA ILE A 18 -6.20 15.07 -43.43
C ILE A 18 -7.24 13.96 -43.39
N ASN A 19 -8.50 14.33 -43.57
CA ASN A 19 -9.57 13.33 -43.69
C ASN A 19 -9.43 12.60 -45.02
N PRO A 20 -9.19 11.29 -45.05
CA PRO A 20 -8.95 10.55 -46.30
C PRO A 20 -10.17 10.49 -47.23
N ARG A 21 -11.38 10.77 -46.76
CA ARG A 21 -12.62 10.76 -47.56
C ARG A 21 -12.91 12.12 -48.20
N THR A 22 -12.69 13.19 -47.47
CA THR A 22 -13.09 14.54 -47.88
C THR A 22 -11.91 15.42 -48.29
N GLY A 23 -10.67 15.06 -47.92
CA GLY A 23 -9.47 15.87 -48.10
C GLY A 23 -9.39 17.10 -47.17
N GLU A 24 -10.32 17.22 -46.22
CA GLU A 24 -10.34 18.33 -45.29
C GLU A 24 -9.18 18.25 -44.30
N LEU A 25 -8.58 19.39 -44.02
CA LEU A 25 -7.50 19.56 -43.06
C LEU A 25 -8.11 19.93 -41.68
N SER A 26 -7.81 19.14 -40.66
CA SER A 26 -8.25 19.41 -39.30
C SER A 26 -7.05 19.56 -38.39
N LYS A 27 -7.11 20.56 -37.49
CA LYS A 27 -6.09 20.81 -36.47
C LYS A 27 -6.57 20.37 -35.14
N PHE A 28 -5.76 19.57 -34.43
CA PHE A 28 -6.06 19.08 -33.09
C PHE A 28 -4.99 19.52 -32.11
N LYS A 29 -5.43 19.89 -30.89
CA LYS A 29 -4.51 20.15 -29.79
C LYS A 29 -4.05 18.80 -29.21
N VAL A 30 -2.74 18.63 -29.11
CA VAL A 30 -2.17 17.48 -28.43
C VAL A 30 -1.99 17.83 -26.96
N ILE A 31 -2.63 17.07 -26.07
CA ILE A 31 -2.63 17.32 -24.63
C ILE A 31 -1.91 16.17 -23.94
N ASN A 32 -0.98 16.50 -23.04
CA ASN A 32 -0.39 15.54 -22.13
C ASN A 32 -1.09 15.65 -20.77
N GLU A 33 -1.69 14.57 -20.33
CA GLU A 33 -2.35 14.49 -19.02
C GLU A 33 -1.53 13.61 -18.08
N GLU A 34 -1.21 14.16 -16.92
CA GLU A 34 -0.52 13.44 -15.86
C GLU A 34 -1.40 13.39 -14.62
N GLU A 35 -1.66 12.17 -14.14
CA GLU A 35 -2.32 11.97 -12.86
C GLU A 35 -1.29 11.95 -11.74
N GLN A 36 -1.47 12.82 -10.77
CA GLN A 36 -0.67 12.85 -9.56
C GLN A 36 -1.51 12.39 -8.38
N THR A 37 -1.07 11.31 -7.76
CA THR A 37 -1.70 10.79 -6.54
C THR A 37 -1.19 11.52 -5.31
N ASP A 38 -2.05 11.68 -4.32
CA ASP A 38 -1.66 12.26 -3.05
C ASP A 38 -0.53 11.48 -2.38
N PHE A 39 0.27 12.20 -1.61
CA PHE A 39 1.46 11.71 -0.93
C PHE A 39 1.24 10.42 -0.12
N ASN A 40 0.09 10.27 0.54
CA ASN A 40 -0.22 9.10 1.38
C ASN A 40 -1.06 8.03 0.68
N PHE A 41 -1.16 8.09 -0.64
CA PHE A 41 -1.93 7.09 -1.37
C PHE A 41 -1.28 5.70 -1.29
N GLN A 42 -2.08 4.71 -0.91
CA GLN A 42 -1.70 3.30 -0.90
C GLN A 42 -2.83 2.45 -1.45
N LYS A 43 -2.47 1.36 -2.13
CA LYS A 43 -3.44 0.37 -2.60
C LYS A 43 -3.71 -0.63 -1.49
N ILE A 44 -4.99 -0.84 -1.19
CA ILE A 44 -5.45 -1.80 -0.18
C ILE A 44 -6.44 -2.76 -0.82
N TRP A 45 -6.26 -4.04 -0.59
CA TRP A 45 -7.22 -5.07 -1.02
C TRP A 45 -8.28 -5.23 0.06
N VAL A 46 -9.46 -4.69 -0.20
CA VAL A 46 -10.54 -4.53 0.79
C VAL A 46 -11.01 -5.85 1.39
N LYS A 47 -11.11 -6.91 0.60
CA LYS A 47 -11.53 -8.23 1.11
C LYS A 47 -10.57 -8.78 2.16
N ASP A 48 -9.26 -8.65 1.92
CA ASP A 48 -8.24 -9.09 2.86
C ASP A 48 -8.23 -8.22 4.12
N LEU A 49 -8.40 -6.90 3.96
CA LEU A 49 -8.49 -5.98 5.08
C LEU A 49 -9.69 -6.31 5.98
N ILE A 50 -10.87 -6.53 5.41
CA ILE A 50 -12.07 -6.88 6.18
C ILE A 50 -11.86 -8.21 6.94
N LYS A 51 -11.30 -9.22 6.29
CA LYS A 51 -10.99 -10.50 6.92
C LYS A 51 -10.05 -10.34 8.12
N LEU A 52 -9.03 -9.52 7.97
CA LEU A 52 -8.07 -9.23 9.04
C LEU A 52 -8.73 -8.48 10.21
N LEU A 53 -9.51 -7.44 9.93
CA LEU A 53 -10.20 -6.65 10.95
C LEU A 53 -11.19 -7.49 11.76
N LYS A 54 -11.92 -8.41 11.12
CA LYS A 54 -12.82 -9.34 11.79
C LYS A 54 -12.07 -10.31 12.72
N ALA A 55 -10.89 -10.76 12.32
CA ALA A 55 -10.07 -11.66 13.10
C ALA A 55 -9.42 -10.98 14.31
N LEU A 56 -8.97 -9.73 14.16
CA LEU A 56 -8.27 -9.01 15.22
C LEU A 56 -9.20 -8.53 16.32
N GLY A 57 -10.19 -7.69 16.01
CA GLY A 57 -11.10 -7.09 16.99
C GLY A 57 -10.41 -6.26 18.08
N GLY A 58 -11.14 -5.35 18.73
CA GLY A 58 -10.70 -4.61 19.91
C GLY A 58 -9.31 -3.96 19.80
N SER A 59 -8.54 -4.04 20.88
CA SER A 59 -7.21 -3.40 21.00
C SER A 59 -6.17 -3.95 20.02
N LYS A 60 -6.38 -5.14 19.46
CA LYS A 60 -5.48 -5.73 18.48
C LYS A 60 -5.50 -4.95 17.14
N VAL A 61 -6.64 -4.31 16.83
CA VAL A 61 -6.74 -3.42 15.66
C VAL A 61 -5.79 -2.23 15.79
N GLU A 62 -5.59 -1.71 16.97
CA GLU A 62 -4.64 -0.60 17.22
C GLU A 62 -3.20 -1.00 16.90
N VAL A 63 -2.82 -2.24 17.23
CA VAL A 63 -1.49 -2.79 16.86
C VAL A 63 -1.32 -2.83 15.35
N PHE A 64 -2.32 -3.32 14.66
CA PHE A 64 -2.33 -3.37 13.20
C PHE A 64 -2.23 -1.97 12.58
N CYS A 65 -3.04 -1.02 13.03
CA CYS A 65 -3.00 0.36 12.56
C CYS A 65 -1.64 1.00 12.80
N HIS A 66 -1.04 0.79 13.96
CA HIS A 66 0.30 1.29 14.27
C HIS A 66 1.36 0.76 13.30
N ILE A 67 1.31 -0.51 12.98
CA ILE A 67 2.23 -1.13 12.02
C ILE A 67 2.04 -0.52 10.63
N LEU A 68 0.80 -0.35 10.19
CA LEU A 68 0.52 0.26 8.88
C LEU A 68 0.97 1.71 8.78
N ASP A 69 0.79 2.48 9.85
CA ASP A 69 1.19 3.89 9.89
C ASP A 69 2.70 4.08 9.90
N ASN A 70 3.44 3.13 10.44
CA ASN A 70 4.88 3.27 10.67
C ASN A 70 5.74 2.40 9.75
N LYS A 71 5.15 1.55 8.92
CA LYS A 71 5.91 0.82 7.91
C LYS A 71 6.47 1.76 6.84
N ASN A 72 7.60 1.38 6.26
CA ASN A 72 8.17 2.12 5.13
C ASN A 72 7.49 1.74 3.80
N SER A 73 7.94 2.35 2.70
CA SER A 73 7.40 2.07 1.36
C SER A 73 7.68 0.67 0.84
N ASP A 74 8.60 -0.05 1.47
CA ASP A 74 8.90 -1.46 1.18
C ASP A 74 8.15 -2.43 2.09
N ASN A 75 7.14 -1.94 2.80
CA ASN A 75 6.32 -2.69 3.75
C ASN A 75 7.07 -3.23 4.96
N ILE A 76 8.20 -2.63 5.29
CA ILE A 76 9.01 -3.02 6.46
C ILE A 76 8.64 -2.15 7.66
N PHE A 77 8.30 -2.81 8.76
CA PHE A 77 8.09 -2.20 10.06
C PHE A 77 9.19 -2.64 11.03
N ILE A 78 9.77 -1.70 11.74
CA ILE A 78 10.81 -1.94 12.75
C ILE A 78 10.28 -1.51 14.12
N GLY A 79 10.28 -2.43 15.07
CA GLY A 79 9.86 -2.16 16.44
C GLY A 79 9.77 -3.45 17.24
N SER A 80 10.15 -3.37 18.52
CA SER A 80 9.96 -4.48 19.45
C SER A 80 8.53 -4.49 19.99
N ILE A 81 8.14 -5.63 20.57
CA ILE A 81 6.84 -5.75 21.27
C ILE A 81 6.73 -4.72 22.38
N SER A 82 7.80 -4.50 23.13
CA SER A 82 7.86 -3.49 24.19
C SER A 82 7.67 -2.07 23.66
N ASP A 83 8.31 -1.74 22.54
CA ASP A 83 8.18 -0.41 21.92
C ASP A 83 6.75 -0.15 21.45
N ILE A 84 6.14 -1.12 20.78
CA ILE A 84 4.75 -1.02 20.32
C ILE A 84 3.82 -0.84 21.53
N SER A 85 3.97 -1.68 22.54
CA SER A 85 3.19 -1.63 23.78
C SER A 85 3.22 -0.24 24.43
N LYS A 86 4.40 0.36 24.54
CA LYS A 86 4.57 1.68 25.12
C LYS A 86 3.97 2.80 24.27
N LYS A 87 4.14 2.73 22.94
CA LYS A 87 3.68 3.79 22.03
C LYS A 87 2.17 3.87 21.92
N ILE A 88 1.48 2.74 21.85
CA ILE A 88 0.02 2.69 21.71
C ILE A 88 -0.72 2.41 23.01
N LYS A 89 0.00 2.25 24.12
CA LYS A 89 -0.55 2.03 25.47
C LYS A 89 -1.46 0.81 25.58
N VAL A 90 -1.01 -0.32 25.03
CA VAL A 90 -1.65 -1.63 25.19
C VAL A 90 -0.67 -2.59 25.85
N SER A 91 -1.17 -3.68 26.44
CA SER A 91 -0.31 -4.68 27.04
C SER A 91 0.57 -5.39 26.01
N GLU A 92 1.74 -5.86 26.44
CA GLU A 92 2.61 -6.66 25.58
C GLU A 92 1.92 -7.97 25.13
N ASN A 93 1.08 -8.55 25.97
CA ASN A 93 0.28 -9.73 25.62
C ASN A 93 -0.68 -9.44 24.47
N THR A 94 -1.31 -8.27 24.45
CA THR A 94 -2.16 -7.84 23.34
C THR A 94 -1.36 -7.70 22.06
N VAL A 95 -0.16 -7.11 22.12
CA VAL A 95 0.75 -6.98 20.97
C VAL A 95 1.16 -8.35 20.45
N LYS A 96 1.57 -9.27 21.34
CA LYS A 96 1.92 -10.64 20.96
C LYS A 96 0.76 -11.39 20.30
N SER A 97 -0.44 -11.27 20.85
CA SER A 97 -1.64 -11.91 20.30
C SER A 97 -2.00 -11.36 18.92
N ALA A 98 -1.91 -10.05 18.74
CA ALA A 98 -2.16 -9.40 17.44
C ALA A 98 -1.16 -9.86 16.38
N LEU A 99 0.13 -9.83 16.69
CA LEU A 99 1.19 -10.31 15.80
C LEU A 99 1.02 -11.80 15.45
N LYS A 100 0.66 -12.61 16.42
CA LYS A 100 0.40 -14.04 16.19
C LYS A 100 -0.74 -14.25 15.19
N LEU A 101 -1.85 -13.54 15.36
CA LEU A 101 -2.97 -13.61 14.42
C LEU A 101 -2.60 -13.13 13.02
N MET A 102 -1.88 -12.02 12.92
CA MET A 102 -1.42 -11.51 11.63
C MET A 102 -0.47 -12.47 10.92
N LYS A 103 0.40 -13.17 11.67
CA LYS A 103 1.27 -14.22 11.13
C LYS A 103 0.47 -15.45 10.67
N GLN A 104 -0.51 -15.88 11.45
CA GLN A 104 -1.37 -17.02 11.11
C GLN A 104 -2.19 -16.78 9.83
N LEU A 105 -2.65 -15.54 9.63
CA LEU A 105 -3.38 -15.12 8.43
C LEU A 105 -2.44 -14.81 7.26
N ASP A 106 -1.14 -14.87 7.48
CA ASP A 106 -0.08 -14.53 6.52
C ASP A 106 -0.17 -13.10 5.98
N TYR A 107 -0.50 -12.15 6.84
CA TYR A 107 -0.45 -10.73 6.52
C TYR A 107 0.82 -10.03 7.01
N VAL A 108 1.59 -10.68 7.88
CA VAL A 108 2.88 -10.21 8.38
C VAL A 108 3.83 -11.40 8.49
N ARG A 109 5.08 -11.19 8.11
CA ARG A 109 6.16 -12.16 8.32
C ARG A 109 7.31 -11.49 9.06
N MET A 110 7.92 -12.18 9.99
CA MET A 110 9.10 -11.69 10.71
C MET A 110 10.36 -11.95 9.89
N VAL A 111 11.04 -10.88 9.52
CA VAL A 111 12.32 -10.95 8.78
C VAL A 111 13.45 -11.32 9.74
N MET A 112 13.48 -10.64 10.87
CA MET A 112 14.36 -10.91 12.01
C MET A 112 13.68 -10.34 13.26
N HIS A 113 14.27 -10.58 14.42
CA HIS A 113 13.70 -10.09 15.67
C HIS A 113 13.47 -8.56 15.64
N GLY A 114 12.22 -8.14 15.85
CA GLY A 114 11.84 -6.73 15.81
C GLY A 114 11.69 -6.13 14.41
N VAL A 115 11.83 -6.91 13.35
CA VAL A 115 11.66 -6.47 11.96
C VAL A 115 10.60 -7.32 11.27
N TYR A 116 9.54 -6.68 10.81
CA TYR A 116 8.40 -7.34 10.18
C TYR A 116 8.13 -6.79 8.79
N GLN A 117 7.72 -7.64 7.88
CA GLN A 117 7.22 -7.22 6.59
C GLN A 117 5.71 -7.46 6.50
N VAL A 118 4.98 -6.42 6.13
CA VAL A 118 3.54 -6.50 5.86
C VAL A 118 3.35 -7.06 4.46
N SER A 119 2.38 -7.97 4.31
CA SER A 119 2.13 -8.61 3.03
C SER A 119 1.74 -7.60 1.95
N PRO A 120 2.44 -7.58 0.81
CA PRO A 120 2.05 -6.75 -0.33
C PRO A 120 0.74 -7.19 -0.98
N SER A 121 0.20 -8.36 -0.64
CA SER A 121 -1.13 -8.76 -1.08
C SER A 121 -2.26 -8.03 -0.33
N LEU A 122 -1.96 -7.48 0.86
CA LEU A 122 -2.90 -6.70 1.65
C LEU A 122 -2.84 -5.21 1.30
N ILE A 123 -1.64 -4.63 1.34
CA ILE A 123 -1.41 -3.20 1.15
C ILE A 123 -0.05 -2.96 0.50
N VAL A 124 0.02 -1.99 -0.40
CA VAL A 124 1.28 -1.56 -1.00
C VAL A 124 1.22 -0.09 -1.42
N LYS A 125 2.33 0.62 -1.27
CA LYS A 125 2.55 1.95 -1.82
C LYS A 125 3.37 1.80 -3.10
N GLY A 126 2.80 2.21 -4.23
CA GLY A 126 3.48 2.17 -5.53
C GLY A 126 2.70 1.43 -6.62
N LYS A 127 3.38 1.18 -7.74
CA LYS A 127 2.81 0.56 -8.94
C LYS A 127 2.82 -0.97 -8.85
N SER A 128 2.08 -1.61 -9.76
CA SER A 128 1.97 -3.09 -9.82
C SER A 128 3.32 -3.81 -9.92
N LYS A 129 4.28 -3.24 -10.63
CA LYS A 129 5.63 -3.80 -10.73
C LYS A 129 6.33 -3.86 -9.37
N LYS A 130 6.23 -2.78 -8.58
CA LYS A 130 6.77 -2.75 -7.22
C LYS A 130 6.09 -3.79 -6.33
N ARG A 131 4.77 -3.94 -6.45
CA ARG A 131 4.02 -4.96 -5.71
C ARG A 131 4.54 -6.38 -6.01
N GLN A 132 4.80 -6.68 -7.27
CA GLN A 132 5.33 -8.00 -7.68
C GLN A 132 6.71 -8.27 -7.08
N ILE A 133 7.60 -7.27 -7.08
CA ILE A 133 8.92 -7.38 -6.47
C ILE A 133 8.80 -7.63 -4.97
N LEU A 134 7.98 -6.86 -4.29
CA LEU A 134 7.76 -7.02 -2.84
C LEU A 134 7.11 -8.36 -2.49
N LEU A 135 6.21 -8.88 -3.33
CA LEU A 135 5.61 -10.20 -3.14
C LEU A 135 6.66 -11.31 -3.26
N THR A 136 7.59 -11.19 -4.19
CA THR A 136 8.69 -12.15 -4.33
C THR A 136 9.57 -12.13 -3.08
N ASP A 137 9.96 -10.96 -2.61
CA ASP A 137 10.75 -10.81 -1.38
C ASP A 137 10.01 -11.35 -0.15
N TYR A 138 8.73 -11.05 -0.02
CA TYR A 138 7.89 -11.51 1.07
C TYR A 138 7.77 -13.04 1.09
N ASN A 139 7.57 -13.66 -0.06
CA ASN A 139 7.44 -15.12 -0.19
C ASN A 139 8.75 -15.86 0.12
N ASN A 140 9.88 -15.19 0.02
CA ASN A 140 11.18 -15.74 0.37
C ASN A 140 11.48 -15.70 1.88
N ILE A 141 10.70 -14.98 2.67
CA ILE A 141 10.83 -14.94 4.12
C ILE A 141 10.32 -16.26 4.70
N LYS A 142 11.11 -16.90 5.54
CA LYS A 142 10.70 -18.14 6.21
C LYS A 142 9.53 -17.88 7.14
N VAL A 143 8.51 -18.72 7.03
CA VAL A 143 7.39 -18.72 7.98
C VAL A 143 7.86 -19.46 9.23
N ALA A 144 7.86 -18.75 10.34
CA ALA A 144 8.21 -19.32 11.65
C ALA A 144 6.99 -19.95 12.31
#